data_890b36427b641ba64c0447776d6495f1
#
_entry.id   890b36427b641ba64c0447776d6495f1
#
_cell.length_a   1.000
_cell.length_b   1.000
_cell.length_c   1.000
_cell.angle_alpha   90.00
_cell.angle_beta   90.00
_cell.angle_gamma   90.00
#
_symmetry.space_group_name_H-M   'P 1'
#
loop_
_entity.id
_entity.type
_entity.pdbx_description
1 polymer ?
#
loop_
_entity_poly.entity_id
_entity_poly.type
_entity_poly.pdbx_seq_one_letter_code
_entity_poly.pdbx_strand_id
1 'polypeptide(L)'
;MKTIGLIAGGGQFPILFARAARQNGVKVVAVALKGEADELLESEVDVCSWVSLGKLGRMIETFQKAQVTEVAMAGAVAKTKLFSKIRPDWKAVRLLARMLHKKDDAILRAFTEELEAHGIKVRPSTLFLPELLAPPGILTRRRPNARERRDINFGWNLAKEIGKLDIGQCILVRDQAVLAVEAIEGTDETIRRGGRLGKSEVVVVKVCKPNQDLRFDVPAVGIQTIKTMKEVGASVLVVEADRTLMFDREKMIQAADDARIAILSRPADREKASELDGLMLELNQFEAEVGDSRNALLAVKPRITVNSSALRMAVVGVGYLGQFHAEKYAALEETNLVAVADVEPSRARRMAEDFSCQACASHRELIGKVDAASVVVPTQDHCQVARDLLEAGIHVLVEKPITATLEEADSLVQLAKANNLVLQVGHLERFNPAVVAAREYVQQPLFVESHRLASFTERGTEVDVILDLMIHDIDIILSLVPFPLEDL
;
A
#
# COMPACT_ATOMS: atom_id res chain seq x y z
N MET A 1 3.34 42.71 -14.40
CA MET A 1 3.08 41.82 -13.25
C MET A 1 2.78 40.43 -13.77
N LYS A 2 3.35 39.42 -13.19
CA LYS A 2 3.05 38.03 -13.60
C LYS A 2 1.59 37.71 -13.21
N THR A 3 0.85 37.03 -14.10
CA THR A 3 -0.55 36.65 -13.85
C THR A 3 -0.68 35.14 -13.93
N ILE A 4 -1.42 34.54 -13.00
CA ILE A 4 -1.73 33.13 -13.01
C ILE A 4 -3.24 32.91 -12.98
N GLY A 5 -3.71 31.90 -13.69
CA GLY A 5 -5.07 31.43 -13.60
C GLY A 5 -5.24 30.45 -12.40
N LEU A 6 -6.42 30.45 -11.81
CA LEU A 6 -6.80 29.50 -10.77
C LEU A 6 -8.14 28.88 -11.12
N ILE A 7 -8.17 27.55 -11.29
CA ILE A 7 -9.42 26.78 -11.34
C ILE A 7 -9.71 26.33 -9.92
N ALA A 8 -10.77 26.89 -9.33
CA ALA A 8 -11.07 26.75 -7.92
C ALA A 8 -12.25 25.81 -7.68
N GLY A 9 -11.99 24.68 -7.01
CA GLY A 9 -12.97 23.78 -6.42
C GLY A 9 -13.31 24.15 -4.98
N GLY A 10 -13.84 23.19 -4.23
CA GLY A 10 -14.23 23.35 -2.82
C GLY A 10 -13.07 23.30 -1.84
N GLY A 11 -13.35 23.77 -0.62
CA GLY A 11 -12.40 23.78 0.48
C GLY A 11 -11.52 25.01 0.55
N GLN A 12 -10.64 25.05 1.55
CA GLN A 12 -9.79 26.24 1.83
C GLN A 12 -8.58 26.39 0.88
N PHE A 13 -8.21 25.35 0.13
CA PHE A 13 -6.99 25.32 -0.67
C PHE A 13 -6.95 26.40 -1.76
N PRO A 14 -8.04 26.69 -2.52
CA PRO A 14 -8.05 27.80 -3.49
C PRO A 14 -7.78 29.16 -2.86
N ILE A 15 -8.31 29.39 -1.66
CA ILE A 15 -8.12 30.66 -0.92
C ILE A 15 -6.65 30.79 -0.47
N LEU A 16 -6.07 29.71 0.07
CA LEU A 16 -4.66 29.69 0.45
C LEU A 16 -3.74 29.93 -0.74
N PHE A 17 -4.04 29.30 -1.89
CA PHE A 17 -3.31 29.53 -3.13
C PHE A 17 -3.36 30.99 -3.58
N ALA A 18 -4.56 31.59 -3.57
CA ALA A 18 -4.76 32.98 -3.98
C ALA A 18 -3.96 33.95 -3.09
N ARG A 19 -4.02 33.77 -1.78
CA ARG A 19 -3.27 34.55 -0.78
C ARG A 19 -1.76 34.43 -1.00
N ALA A 20 -1.26 33.23 -1.17
CA ALA A 20 0.17 32.98 -1.39
C ALA A 20 0.65 33.55 -2.73
N ALA A 21 -0.13 33.42 -3.80
CA ALA A 21 0.19 34.06 -5.07
C ALA A 21 0.27 35.59 -4.94
N ARG A 22 -0.67 36.21 -4.24
CA ARG A 22 -0.68 37.66 -3.97
C ARG A 22 0.53 38.08 -3.15
N GLN A 23 0.91 37.33 -2.11
CA GLN A 23 2.12 37.61 -1.33
C GLN A 23 3.40 37.56 -2.17
N ASN A 24 3.41 36.74 -3.22
CA ASN A 24 4.50 36.65 -4.20
C ASN A 24 4.39 37.68 -5.33
N GLY A 25 3.49 38.68 -5.25
CA GLY A 25 3.32 39.71 -6.23
C GLY A 25 2.71 39.27 -7.57
N VAL A 26 2.00 38.11 -7.57
CA VAL A 26 1.36 37.50 -8.74
C VAL A 26 -0.14 37.81 -8.72
N LYS A 27 -0.68 38.32 -9.83
CA LYS A 27 -2.13 38.52 -10.01
C LYS A 27 -2.82 37.18 -10.24
N VAL A 28 -4.02 37.01 -9.65
CA VAL A 28 -4.81 35.78 -9.77
C VAL A 28 -6.11 36.05 -10.52
N VAL A 29 -6.29 35.34 -11.63
CA VAL A 29 -7.56 35.27 -12.37
C VAL A 29 -8.22 33.96 -12.07
N ALA A 30 -9.28 33.94 -11.27
CA ALA A 30 -9.95 32.74 -10.84
C ALA A 30 -11.17 32.40 -11.71
N VAL A 31 -11.30 31.10 -12.02
CA VAL A 31 -12.52 30.44 -12.46
C VAL A 31 -13.04 29.60 -11.31
N ALA A 32 -14.03 30.13 -10.58
CA ALA A 32 -14.65 29.49 -9.44
C ALA A 32 -15.78 28.55 -9.91
N LEU A 33 -15.74 27.30 -9.46
CA LEU A 33 -16.76 26.29 -9.80
C LEU A 33 -18.01 26.53 -8.96
N LYS A 34 -19.14 26.83 -9.64
CA LYS A 34 -20.43 27.07 -8.99
C LYS A 34 -20.88 25.88 -8.15
N GLY A 35 -21.19 26.15 -6.88
CA GLY A 35 -21.65 25.15 -5.91
C GLY A 35 -20.53 24.26 -5.34
N GLU A 36 -19.27 24.56 -5.68
CA GLU A 36 -18.07 23.93 -5.09
C GLU A 36 -17.20 24.97 -4.37
N ALA A 37 -16.76 26.03 -5.09
CA ALA A 37 -15.87 27.03 -4.54
C ALA A 37 -16.58 27.91 -3.49
N ASP A 38 -15.78 28.35 -2.50
CA ASP A 38 -16.23 29.27 -1.46
C ASP A 38 -16.32 30.70 -2.02
N GLU A 39 -17.39 31.43 -1.65
CA GLU A 39 -17.62 32.81 -2.09
C GLU A 39 -16.53 33.79 -1.59
N LEU A 40 -15.87 33.45 -0.47
CA LEU A 40 -14.72 34.21 0.05
C LEU A 40 -13.59 34.36 -0.98
N LEU A 41 -13.51 33.42 -1.94
CA LEU A 41 -12.49 33.48 -2.99
C LEU A 41 -12.57 34.79 -3.79
N GLU A 42 -13.75 35.37 -4.00
CA GLU A 42 -13.90 36.65 -4.74
C GLU A 42 -13.09 37.81 -4.15
N SER A 43 -12.99 37.86 -2.82
CA SER A 43 -12.22 38.90 -2.12
C SER A 43 -10.71 38.66 -2.13
N GLU A 44 -10.29 37.46 -2.48
CA GLU A 44 -8.90 37.03 -2.42
C GLU A 44 -8.17 37.01 -3.78
N VAL A 45 -8.91 37.30 -4.88
CA VAL A 45 -8.38 37.27 -6.25
C VAL A 45 -8.60 38.58 -6.96
N ASP A 46 -7.83 38.84 -8.02
CA ASP A 46 -7.95 40.10 -8.80
C ASP A 46 -9.16 40.06 -9.74
N VAL A 47 -9.47 38.90 -10.29
CA VAL A 47 -10.65 38.66 -11.14
C VAL A 47 -11.26 37.32 -10.77
N CYS A 48 -12.56 37.27 -10.53
CA CYS A 48 -13.31 36.03 -10.27
C CYS A 48 -14.42 35.86 -11.32
N SER A 49 -14.49 34.67 -11.89
CA SER A 49 -15.56 34.27 -12.83
C SER A 49 -16.19 32.96 -12.38
N TRP A 50 -17.49 32.99 -12.07
CA TRP A 50 -18.24 31.81 -11.66
C TRP A 50 -18.70 30.99 -12.86
N VAL A 51 -18.22 29.74 -12.95
CA VAL A 51 -18.49 28.84 -14.07
C VAL A 51 -19.08 27.52 -13.55
N SER A 52 -20.14 27.04 -14.20
CA SER A 52 -20.71 25.72 -13.85
C SER A 52 -19.80 24.60 -14.33
N LEU A 53 -19.75 23.51 -13.56
CA LEU A 53 -19.04 22.29 -13.94
C LEU A 53 -19.50 21.82 -15.34
N GLY A 54 -18.55 21.46 -16.20
CA GLY A 54 -18.81 21.04 -17.59
C GLY A 54 -18.78 22.15 -18.62
N LYS A 55 -18.53 23.41 -18.26
CA LYS A 55 -18.38 24.55 -19.20
C LYS A 55 -16.92 24.85 -19.52
N LEU A 56 -16.22 23.85 -20.10
CA LEU A 56 -14.78 23.91 -20.41
C LEU A 56 -14.44 25.06 -21.36
N GLY A 57 -15.23 25.24 -22.42
CA GLY A 57 -15.02 26.36 -23.38
C GLY A 57 -15.03 27.72 -22.69
N ARG A 58 -15.99 27.95 -21.77
CA ARG A 58 -16.09 29.21 -21.02
C ARG A 58 -14.91 29.42 -20.07
N MET A 59 -14.37 28.34 -19.46
CA MET A 59 -13.15 28.44 -18.64
C MET A 59 -11.96 28.88 -19.47
N ILE A 60 -11.74 28.25 -20.62
CA ILE A 60 -10.65 28.57 -21.56
C ILE A 60 -10.78 30.02 -22.05
N GLU A 61 -11.98 30.46 -22.49
CA GLU A 61 -12.24 31.84 -22.94
C GLU A 61 -11.94 32.87 -21.84
N THR A 62 -12.27 32.56 -20.58
CA THR A 62 -12.00 33.47 -19.45
C THR A 62 -10.50 33.71 -19.31
N PHE A 63 -9.69 32.63 -19.34
CA PHE A 63 -8.25 32.73 -19.24
C PHE A 63 -7.62 33.41 -20.47
N GLN A 64 -8.08 33.11 -21.67
CA GLN A 64 -7.59 33.72 -22.90
C GLN A 64 -7.87 35.25 -22.93
N LYS A 65 -9.09 35.67 -22.55
CA LYS A 65 -9.44 37.11 -22.45
C LYS A 65 -8.56 37.85 -21.44
N ALA A 66 -8.17 37.18 -20.37
CA ALA A 66 -7.27 37.71 -19.34
C ALA A 66 -5.78 37.53 -19.68
N GLN A 67 -5.45 37.01 -20.86
CA GLN A 67 -4.08 36.69 -21.31
C GLN A 67 -3.30 35.80 -20.33
N VAL A 68 -3.99 34.87 -19.69
CA VAL A 68 -3.41 33.90 -18.77
C VAL A 68 -2.78 32.76 -19.57
N THR A 69 -1.50 32.51 -19.36
CA THR A 69 -0.73 31.43 -20.01
C THR A 69 -0.37 30.28 -19.05
N GLU A 70 -0.51 30.50 -17.76
CA GLU A 70 -0.26 29.46 -16.73
C GLU A 70 -1.46 29.37 -15.79
N VAL A 71 -1.88 28.16 -15.43
CA VAL A 71 -3.04 27.92 -14.55
C VAL A 71 -2.70 26.86 -13.51
N ALA A 72 -3.20 27.04 -12.29
CA ALA A 72 -3.22 25.99 -11.26
C ALA A 72 -4.66 25.54 -11.00
N MET A 73 -4.80 24.29 -10.57
CA MET A 73 -6.08 23.72 -10.12
C MET A 73 -5.99 23.43 -8.63
N ALA A 74 -6.89 24.01 -7.84
CA ALA A 74 -6.91 23.81 -6.39
C ALA A 74 -8.32 23.56 -5.86
N GLY A 75 -8.43 22.73 -4.83
CA GLY A 75 -9.70 22.37 -4.20
C GLY A 75 -10.36 21.14 -4.78
N ALA A 76 -11.30 20.58 -4.03
CA ALA A 76 -11.99 19.35 -4.37
C ALA A 76 -13.25 19.59 -5.22
N VAL A 77 -13.60 18.61 -6.04
CA VAL A 77 -14.90 18.53 -6.71
C VAL A 77 -15.56 17.22 -6.25
N ALA A 78 -16.79 17.31 -5.74
CA ALA A 78 -17.50 16.15 -5.26
C ALA A 78 -17.77 15.15 -6.41
N LYS A 79 -17.28 13.91 -6.28
CA LYS A 79 -17.42 12.87 -7.30
C LYS A 79 -18.91 12.60 -7.65
N THR A 80 -19.79 12.67 -6.66
CA THR A 80 -21.23 12.51 -6.83
C THR A 80 -21.85 13.55 -7.77
N LYS A 81 -21.26 14.76 -7.84
CA LYS A 81 -21.73 15.83 -8.73
C LYS A 81 -21.24 15.63 -10.18
N LEU A 82 -20.14 14.89 -10.40
CA LEU A 82 -19.70 14.52 -11.75
C LEU A 82 -20.70 13.63 -12.48
N PHE A 83 -21.51 12.86 -11.74
CA PHE A 83 -22.57 11.98 -12.27
C PHE A 83 -23.97 12.63 -12.21
N SER A 84 -24.12 13.81 -11.63
CA SER A 84 -25.39 14.54 -11.59
C SER A 84 -25.58 15.37 -12.88
N LYS A 85 -26.76 16.00 -13.06
CA LYS A 85 -27.18 16.75 -14.25
C LYS A 85 -26.20 17.85 -14.71
N ILE A 86 -24.97 17.45 -15.14
CA ILE A 86 -24.03 18.35 -15.79
C ILE A 86 -24.58 18.68 -17.19
N ARG A 87 -24.62 19.97 -17.56
CA ARG A 87 -24.90 20.41 -18.93
C ARG A 87 -23.58 20.80 -19.61
N PRO A 88 -22.83 19.81 -20.17
CA PRO A 88 -21.54 20.08 -20.77
C PRO A 88 -21.70 21.01 -21.98
N ASP A 89 -20.70 21.87 -22.25
CA ASP A 89 -20.59 22.55 -23.52
C ASP A 89 -19.96 21.60 -24.58
N TRP A 90 -19.92 22.06 -25.83
CA TRP A 90 -19.43 21.24 -26.95
C TRP A 90 -17.97 20.75 -26.73
N LYS A 91 -17.10 21.58 -26.11
CA LYS A 91 -15.73 21.18 -25.80
C LYS A 91 -15.69 20.10 -24.73
N ALA A 92 -16.50 20.22 -23.70
CA ALA A 92 -16.63 19.19 -22.66
C ALA A 92 -17.24 17.89 -23.20
N VAL A 93 -18.26 17.98 -24.09
CA VAL A 93 -18.83 16.80 -24.76
C VAL A 93 -17.78 16.08 -25.60
N ARG A 94 -16.99 16.82 -26.39
CA ARG A 94 -15.90 16.27 -27.20
C ARG A 94 -14.83 15.60 -26.35
N LEU A 95 -14.49 16.19 -25.20
CA LEU A 95 -13.57 15.62 -24.23
C LEU A 95 -14.11 14.29 -23.67
N LEU A 96 -15.36 14.29 -23.20
CA LEU A 96 -16.00 13.12 -22.62
C LEU A 96 -16.18 12.00 -23.66
N ALA A 97 -16.49 12.32 -24.92
CA ALA A 97 -16.63 11.33 -26.00
C ALA A 97 -15.32 10.57 -26.29
N ARG A 98 -14.17 11.20 -26.06
CA ARG A 98 -12.85 10.57 -26.19
C ARG A 98 -12.52 9.63 -25.02
N MET A 99 -13.34 9.62 -23.97
CA MET A 99 -13.02 9.01 -22.69
C MET A 99 -13.98 7.88 -22.28
N LEU A 100 -14.90 7.47 -23.14
CA LEU A 100 -15.98 6.52 -22.84
C LEU A 100 -15.56 5.18 -22.19
N HIS A 101 -14.24 4.96 -21.94
CA HIS A 101 -13.69 3.73 -21.36
C HIS A 101 -12.47 3.99 -20.44
N LYS A 102 -12.29 5.19 -19.87
CA LYS A 102 -11.08 5.51 -19.09
C LYS A 102 -11.38 5.93 -17.63
N LYS A 103 -10.43 5.62 -16.73
CA LYS A 103 -10.45 5.87 -15.28
C LYS A 103 -10.47 7.37 -14.91
N ASP A 104 -10.80 7.71 -13.67
CA ASP A 104 -10.93 9.08 -13.14
C ASP A 104 -9.72 9.99 -13.43
N ASP A 105 -8.50 9.51 -13.27
CA ASP A 105 -7.26 10.25 -13.57
C ASP A 105 -7.15 10.66 -15.06
N ALA A 106 -7.79 9.90 -15.94
CA ALA A 106 -7.82 10.21 -17.37
C ALA A 106 -8.65 11.46 -17.69
N ILE A 107 -9.67 11.78 -16.87
CA ILE A 107 -10.51 12.98 -17.05
C ILE A 107 -9.66 14.24 -16.79
N LEU A 108 -8.94 14.25 -15.69
CA LEU A 108 -8.10 15.39 -15.32
C LEU A 108 -6.91 15.57 -16.29
N ARG A 109 -6.31 14.48 -16.76
CA ARG A 109 -5.26 14.52 -17.79
C ARG A 109 -5.77 15.06 -19.10
N ALA A 110 -6.90 14.56 -19.61
CA ALA A 110 -7.49 15.05 -20.85
C ALA A 110 -7.94 16.51 -20.74
N PHE A 111 -8.40 16.93 -19.55
CA PHE A 111 -8.69 18.32 -19.25
C PHE A 111 -7.42 19.19 -19.31
N THR A 112 -6.32 18.70 -18.76
CA THR A 112 -5.01 19.36 -18.81
C THR A 112 -4.50 19.47 -20.25
N GLU A 113 -4.58 18.40 -21.05
CA GLU A 113 -4.19 18.39 -22.46
C GLU A 113 -5.00 19.41 -23.27
N GLU A 114 -6.30 19.54 -22.99
CA GLU A 114 -7.14 20.52 -23.69
C GLU A 114 -6.78 21.97 -23.33
N LEU A 115 -6.42 22.26 -22.06
CA LEU A 115 -5.90 23.57 -21.65
C LEU A 115 -4.57 23.88 -22.35
N GLU A 116 -3.66 22.92 -22.36
CA GLU A 116 -2.32 23.05 -22.96
C GLU A 116 -2.40 23.22 -24.49
N ALA A 117 -3.35 22.54 -25.16
CA ALA A 117 -3.66 22.75 -26.59
C ALA A 117 -4.14 24.17 -26.91
N HIS A 118 -4.66 24.90 -25.92
CA HIS A 118 -5.06 26.29 -26.04
C HIS A 118 -3.98 27.29 -25.52
N GLY A 119 -2.74 26.81 -25.30
CA GLY A 119 -1.61 27.61 -24.84
C GLY A 119 -1.61 27.96 -23.36
N ILE A 120 -2.42 27.22 -22.54
CA ILE A 120 -2.55 27.46 -21.11
C ILE A 120 -1.86 26.29 -20.38
N LYS A 121 -0.65 26.51 -19.86
CA LYS A 121 0.14 25.48 -19.17
C LYS A 121 -0.36 25.23 -17.76
N VAL A 122 -0.58 23.97 -17.39
CA VAL A 122 -0.98 23.59 -16.03
C VAL A 122 0.24 23.49 -15.12
N ARG A 123 0.20 24.22 -14.02
CA ARG A 123 1.26 24.29 -13.00
C ARG A 123 0.85 23.52 -11.74
N PRO A 124 1.80 23.08 -10.91
CA PRO A 124 1.49 22.44 -9.64
C PRO A 124 0.60 23.32 -8.75
N SER A 125 -0.40 22.73 -8.12
CA SER A 125 -1.28 23.40 -7.15
C SER A 125 -0.54 23.89 -5.90
N THR A 126 0.65 23.36 -5.65
CA THR A 126 1.54 23.74 -4.54
C THR A 126 2.57 24.82 -4.91
N LEU A 127 2.49 25.40 -6.11
CA LEU A 127 3.50 26.32 -6.67
C LEU A 127 3.91 27.45 -5.73
N PHE A 128 2.98 28.00 -4.95
CA PHE A 128 3.21 29.07 -3.99
C PHE A 128 3.10 28.62 -2.53
N LEU A 129 2.93 27.33 -2.29
CA LEU A 129 2.62 26.74 -0.99
C LEU A 129 3.45 25.47 -0.70
N PRO A 130 4.77 25.49 -0.97
CA PRO A 130 5.60 24.32 -0.69
C PRO A 130 5.61 23.98 0.81
N GLU A 131 5.38 24.97 1.68
CA GLU A 131 5.29 24.79 3.13
C GLU A 131 4.08 23.97 3.58
N LEU A 132 3.06 23.79 2.75
CA LEU A 132 1.94 22.90 3.05
C LEU A 132 2.29 21.43 2.85
N LEU A 133 3.36 21.10 2.14
CA LEU A 133 3.79 19.73 1.96
C LEU A 133 4.37 19.18 3.28
N ALA A 134 4.06 17.92 3.56
CA ALA A 134 4.54 17.22 4.76
C ALA A 134 6.07 17.11 4.75
N PRO A 135 6.80 17.72 5.69
CA PRO A 135 8.25 17.55 5.78
C PRO A 135 8.58 16.12 6.23
N PRO A 136 9.72 15.54 5.82
CA PRO A 136 10.10 14.20 6.24
C PRO A 136 10.38 14.12 7.75
N GLY A 137 10.02 13.02 8.39
CA GLY A 137 10.29 12.74 9.80
C GLY A 137 9.06 12.45 10.64
N ILE A 138 9.28 12.35 11.96
CA ILE A 138 8.21 12.24 12.94
C ILE A 138 7.81 13.66 13.34
N LEU A 139 6.54 13.98 13.18
CA LEU A 139 6.04 15.34 13.36
C LEU A 139 5.44 15.59 14.75
N THR A 140 5.15 14.52 15.50
CA THR A 140 4.54 14.55 16.85
C THR A 140 5.53 14.15 17.93
N ARG A 141 5.20 14.47 19.20
CA ARG A 141 5.98 14.04 20.37
C ARG A 141 5.99 12.53 20.53
N ARG A 142 4.80 11.89 20.33
CA ARG A 142 4.68 10.44 20.35
C ARG A 142 5.34 9.83 19.11
N ARG A 143 6.09 8.76 19.32
CA ARG A 143 6.71 7.98 18.24
C ARG A 143 6.02 6.62 18.08
N PRO A 144 6.00 6.05 16.86
CA PRO A 144 5.51 4.68 16.65
C PRO A 144 6.37 3.67 17.42
N ASN A 145 5.72 2.75 18.13
CA ASN A 145 6.38 1.62 18.79
C ASN A 145 6.84 0.54 17.80
N ALA A 146 7.54 -0.50 18.27
CA ALA A 146 8.07 -1.56 17.42
C ALA A 146 6.99 -2.33 16.63
N ARG A 147 5.81 -2.56 17.23
CA ARG A 147 4.67 -3.19 16.57
C ARG A 147 4.12 -2.28 15.47
N GLU A 148 3.86 -1.02 15.78
CA GLU A 148 3.33 -0.03 14.85
C GLU A 148 4.30 0.20 13.67
N ARG A 149 5.61 0.11 13.89
CA ARG A 149 6.59 0.18 12.78
C ARG A 149 6.48 -0.99 11.81
N ARG A 150 6.24 -2.22 12.28
CA ARG A 150 5.95 -3.36 11.40
C ARG A 150 4.69 -3.12 10.58
N ASP A 151 3.65 -2.61 11.23
CA ASP A 151 2.38 -2.27 10.57
C ASP A 151 2.55 -1.14 9.55
N ILE A 152 3.39 -0.14 9.85
CA ILE A 152 3.75 0.94 8.91
C ILE A 152 4.43 0.36 7.66
N ASN A 153 5.45 -0.47 7.82
CA ASN A 153 6.18 -1.04 6.69
C ASN A 153 5.30 -1.94 5.84
N PHE A 154 4.49 -2.79 6.48
CA PHE A 154 3.51 -3.63 5.81
C PHE A 154 2.48 -2.79 5.04
N GLY A 155 1.85 -1.83 5.73
CA GLY A 155 0.82 -0.96 5.16
C GLY A 155 1.35 -0.06 4.06
N TRP A 156 2.57 0.46 4.17
CA TRP A 156 3.19 1.31 3.16
C TRP A 156 3.33 0.61 1.81
N ASN A 157 3.91 -0.58 1.80
CA ASN A 157 4.10 -1.36 0.57
C ASN A 157 2.74 -1.68 -0.07
N LEU A 158 1.79 -2.12 0.74
CA LEU A 158 0.47 -2.48 0.26
C LEU A 158 -0.34 -1.27 -0.23
N ALA A 159 -0.28 -0.12 0.45
CA ALA A 159 -0.91 1.12 0.00
C ALA A 159 -0.39 1.57 -1.37
N LYS A 160 0.93 1.41 -1.63
CA LYS A 160 1.52 1.69 -2.93
C LYS A 160 1.01 0.75 -4.02
N GLU A 161 0.87 -0.54 -3.73
CA GLU A 161 0.32 -1.51 -4.70
C GLU A 161 -1.15 -1.22 -5.01
N ILE A 162 -1.97 -0.95 -4.00
CA ILE A 162 -3.39 -0.55 -4.17
C ILE A 162 -3.49 0.76 -4.96
N GLY A 163 -2.58 1.70 -4.70
CA GLY A 163 -2.48 2.95 -5.46
C GLY A 163 -2.15 2.75 -6.95
N LYS A 164 -1.32 1.76 -7.30
CA LYS A 164 -1.07 1.37 -8.71
C LYS A 164 -2.34 0.87 -9.41
N LEU A 165 -3.21 0.18 -8.67
CA LEU A 165 -4.49 -0.32 -9.19
C LEU A 165 -5.56 0.77 -9.30
N ASP A 166 -5.27 1.99 -8.81
CA ASP A 166 -6.19 3.13 -8.78
C ASP A 166 -7.48 2.87 -7.98
N ILE A 167 -7.42 1.98 -6.97
CA ILE A 167 -8.54 1.67 -6.07
C ILE A 167 -8.68 2.75 -5.01
N GLY A 168 -7.57 3.11 -4.35
CA GLY A 168 -7.50 4.08 -3.27
C GLY A 168 -6.07 4.42 -2.92
N GLN A 169 -5.90 5.21 -1.87
CA GLN A 169 -4.58 5.68 -1.42
C GLN A 169 -4.40 5.64 0.09
N CYS A 170 -5.40 5.13 0.82
CA CYS A 170 -5.36 4.98 2.26
C CYS A 170 -5.70 3.55 2.67
N ILE A 171 -4.96 3.02 3.61
CA ILE A 171 -5.13 1.67 4.16
C ILE A 171 -5.01 1.72 5.68
N LEU A 172 -5.79 0.90 6.35
CA LEU A 172 -5.70 0.71 7.79
C LEU A 172 -5.16 -0.67 8.12
N VAL A 173 -4.20 -0.70 9.01
CA VAL A 173 -3.47 -1.92 9.39
C VAL A 173 -3.39 -2.04 10.91
N ARG A 174 -3.49 -3.28 11.40
CA ARG A 174 -3.14 -3.66 12.76
C ARG A 174 -2.59 -5.09 12.75
N ASP A 175 -1.48 -5.31 13.46
CA ASP A 175 -0.82 -6.61 13.59
C ASP A 175 -0.56 -7.26 12.20
N GLN A 176 -0.11 -6.41 11.24
CA GLN A 176 0.13 -6.75 9.82
C GLN A 176 -1.12 -7.33 9.11
N ALA A 177 -2.30 -7.06 9.63
CA ALA A 177 -3.58 -7.37 8.99
C ALA A 177 -4.24 -6.10 8.43
N VAL A 178 -4.75 -6.17 7.21
CA VAL A 178 -5.50 -5.07 6.59
C VAL A 178 -6.90 -5.05 7.17
N LEU A 179 -7.27 -3.95 7.79
CA LEU A 179 -8.61 -3.72 8.35
C LEU A 179 -9.54 -3.04 7.36
N ALA A 180 -9.01 -2.11 6.57
CA ALA A 180 -9.77 -1.38 5.58
C ALA A 180 -8.86 -0.83 4.48
N VAL A 181 -9.41 -0.74 3.27
CA VAL A 181 -8.81 -0.09 2.11
C VAL A 181 -9.77 0.99 1.65
N GLU A 182 -9.26 2.19 1.41
CA GLU A 182 -10.04 3.30 0.85
C GLU A 182 -10.45 2.98 -0.57
N ALA A 183 -11.72 3.25 -0.88
CA ALA A 183 -12.27 3.22 -2.22
C ALA A 183 -13.05 4.52 -2.48
N ILE A 184 -14.29 4.42 -2.95
CA ILE A 184 -15.11 5.59 -3.29
C ILE A 184 -15.61 6.37 -2.06
N GLU A 185 -15.64 5.73 -0.90
CA GLU A 185 -16.12 6.33 0.37
C GLU A 185 -15.24 7.45 0.91
N GLY A 186 -13.95 7.46 0.53
CA GLY A 186 -12.96 8.43 0.99
C GLY A 186 -12.31 8.11 2.34
N THR A 187 -11.25 8.86 2.66
CA THR A 187 -10.34 8.56 3.79
C THR A 187 -11.03 8.49 5.15
N ASP A 188 -11.90 9.45 5.49
CA ASP A 188 -12.50 9.52 6.82
C ASP A 188 -13.45 8.34 7.10
N GLU A 189 -14.25 7.93 6.12
CA GLU A 189 -15.13 6.75 6.26
C GLU A 189 -14.31 5.46 6.32
N THR A 190 -13.24 5.38 5.56
CA THR A 190 -12.30 4.25 5.64
C THR A 190 -11.68 4.15 7.04
N ILE A 191 -11.28 5.28 7.64
CA ILE A 191 -10.75 5.33 9.01
C ILE A 191 -11.81 4.86 10.01
N ARG A 192 -13.06 5.33 9.90
CA ARG A 192 -14.14 4.88 10.78
C ARG A 192 -14.41 3.39 10.67
N ARG A 193 -14.45 2.87 9.43
CA ARG A 193 -14.70 1.45 9.17
C ARG A 193 -13.58 0.57 9.71
N GLY A 194 -12.33 0.85 9.36
CA GLY A 194 -11.18 0.07 9.81
C GLY A 194 -10.90 0.21 11.31
N GLY A 195 -11.09 1.42 11.86
CA GLY A 195 -10.92 1.65 13.30
C GLY A 195 -11.91 0.86 14.14
N ARG A 196 -13.18 0.75 13.71
CA ARG A 196 -14.18 -0.12 14.38
C ARG A 196 -13.75 -1.59 14.39
N LEU A 197 -13.17 -2.08 13.30
CA LEU A 197 -12.67 -3.46 13.21
C LEU A 197 -11.43 -3.68 14.08
N GLY A 198 -10.50 -2.72 14.10
CA GLY A 198 -9.27 -2.80 14.86
C GLY A 198 -9.40 -2.48 16.35
N LYS A 199 -10.48 -1.83 16.77
CA LYS A 199 -10.80 -1.39 18.15
C LYS A 199 -9.84 -0.35 18.74
N SER A 200 -8.53 -0.49 18.58
CA SER A 200 -7.51 0.43 19.08
C SER A 200 -6.16 0.21 18.37
N GLU A 201 -5.24 1.15 18.52
CA GLU A 201 -3.85 1.06 18.05
C GLU A 201 -3.72 0.72 16.54
N VAL A 202 -4.65 1.24 15.75
CA VAL A 202 -4.67 1.06 14.29
C VAL A 202 -3.72 2.05 13.65
N VAL A 203 -2.95 1.58 12.68
CA VAL A 203 -2.07 2.38 11.84
C VAL A 203 -2.81 2.77 10.56
N VAL A 204 -2.88 4.06 10.31
CA VAL A 204 -3.45 4.64 9.08
C VAL A 204 -2.30 5.03 8.16
N VAL A 205 -2.24 4.44 6.97
CA VAL A 205 -1.22 4.74 5.97
C VAL A 205 -1.87 5.36 4.75
N LYS A 206 -1.51 6.61 4.45
CA LYS A 206 -1.99 7.35 3.29
C LYS A 206 -0.83 7.79 2.41
N VAL A 207 -0.79 7.27 1.20
CA VAL A 207 0.30 7.49 0.24
C VAL A 207 -0.18 8.30 -0.97
N CYS A 208 0.76 8.85 -1.73
CA CYS A 208 0.51 9.28 -3.09
C CYS A 208 0.51 8.06 -4.02
N LYS A 209 -0.48 7.94 -4.90
CA LYS A 209 -0.51 6.87 -5.90
C LYS A 209 0.69 7.00 -6.84
N PRO A 210 1.34 5.91 -7.26
CA PRO A 210 2.53 5.98 -8.11
C PRO A 210 2.35 6.76 -9.42
N ASN A 211 1.15 6.72 -9.99
CA ASN A 211 0.81 7.39 -11.25
C ASN A 211 0.04 8.70 -11.06
N GLN A 212 -0.06 9.21 -9.82
CA GLN A 212 -0.80 10.43 -9.50
C GLN A 212 -0.14 11.67 -10.08
N ASP A 213 -0.91 12.51 -10.76
CA ASP A 213 -0.41 13.77 -11.29
C ASP A 213 -0.48 14.88 -10.22
N LEU A 214 0.66 15.11 -9.57
CA LEU A 214 0.79 16.08 -8.48
C LEU A 214 0.55 17.53 -8.90
N ARG A 215 0.33 17.81 -10.18
CA ARG A 215 -0.03 19.17 -10.61
C ARG A 215 -1.40 19.57 -10.09
N PHE A 216 -2.32 18.61 -9.89
CA PHE A 216 -3.70 18.90 -9.51
C PHE A 216 -4.33 17.90 -8.54
N ASP A 217 -3.76 16.70 -8.39
CA ASP A 217 -4.25 15.66 -7.47
C ASP A 217 -3.17 15.36 -6.43
N VAL A 218 -3.20 16.11 -5.33
CA VAL A 218 -2.25 15.97 -4.23
C VAL A 218 -3.01 15.43 -3.02
N PRO A 219 -2.58 14.29 -2.42
CA PRO A 219 -3.18 13.78 -1.20
C PRO A 219 -3.16 14.85 -0.10
N ALA A 220 -4.22 14.91 0.68
CA ALA A 220 -4.31 15.88 1.76
C ALA A 220 -4.75 15.23 3.08
N VAL A 221 -4.24 15.77 4.17
CA VAL A 221 -4.65 15.47 5.54
C VAL A 221 -4.82 16.76 6.33
N GLY A 222 -5.63 16.73 7.38
CA GLY A 222 -5.90 17.89 8.21
C GLY A 222 -6.46 17.50 9.58
N ILE A 223 -6.87 18.50 10.35
CA ILE A 223 -7.37 18.31 11.70
C ILE A 223 -8.58 17.36 11.76
N GLN A 224 -9.39 17.30 10.69
CA GLN A 224 -10.54 16.40 10.62
C GLN A 224 -10.08 14.94 10.57
N THR A 225 -9.02 14.63 9.85
CA THR A 225 -8.41 13.28 9.83
C THR A 225 -8.01 12.85 11.25
N ILE A 226 -7.36 13.76 12.00
CA ILE A 226 -6.96 13.46 13.40
C ILE A 226 -8.18 13.27 14.31
N LYS A 227 -9.22 14.07 14.15
CA LYS A 227 -10.47 13.88 14.92
C LYS A 227 -11.09 12.53 14.62
N THR A 228 -11.20 12.14 13.36
CA THR A 228 -11.72 10.84 12.95
C THR A 228 -10.87 9.68 13.49
N MET A 229 -9.55 9.82 13.48
CA MET A 229 -8.64 8.82 14.07
C MET A 229 -8.85 8.69 15.59
N LYS A 230 -9.01 9.82 16.30
CA LYS A 230 -9.30 9.85 17.74
C LYS A 230 -10.62 9.16 18.08
N GLU A 231 -11.67 9.37 17.27
CA GLU A 231 -13.00 8.74 17.44
C GLU A 231 -12.91 7.21 17.47
N VAL A 232 -11.99 6.63 16.73
CA VAL A 232 -11.86 5.17 16.58
C VAL A 232 -10.63 4.57 17.26
N GLY A 233 -9.87 5.37 18.03
CA GLY A 233 -8.68 4.89 18.75
C GLY A 233 -7.50 4.50 17.83
N ALA A 234 -7.41 5.05 16.63
CA ALA A 234 -6.25 4.88 15.76
C ALA A 234 -5.04 5.64 16.33
N SER A 235 -3.85 5.05 16.26
CA SER A 235 -2.68 5.50 17.01
C SER A 235 -1.57 6.10 16.16
N VAL A 236 -1.52 5.80 14.86
CA VAL A 236 -0.49 6.30 13.95
C VAL A 236 -1.09 6.74 12.63
N LEU A 237 -0.68 7.91 12.16
CA LEU A 237 -0.88 8.39 10.80
C LEU A 237 0.45 8.40 10.05
N VAL A 238 0.51 7.72 8.94
CA VAL A 238 1.66 7.75 8.03
C VAL A 238 1.25 8.45 6.74
N VAL A 239 2.03 9.44 6.34
CA VAL A 239 1.85 10.17 5.07
C VAL A 239 3.14 10.16 4.25
N GLU A 240 3.05 10.48 2.97
CA GLU A 240 4.21 10.58 2.10
C GLU A 240 4.80 11.98 2.15
N ALA A 241 6.09 12.08 2.51
CA ALA A 241 6.82 13.33 2.58
C ALA A 241 6.91 14.00 1.20
N ASP A 242 6.88 15.33 1.18
CA ASP A 242 6.97 16.17 0.00
C ASP A 242 5.86 15.93 -1.05
N ARG A 243 4.86 15.06 -0.73
CA ARG A 243 3.78 14.66 -1.63
C ARG A 243 2.39 14.67 -1.00
N THR A 244 2.29 15.04 0.28
CA THR A 244 1.01 15.13 1.00
C THR A 244 0.82 16.54 1.53
N LEU A 245 -0.33 17.15 1.28
CA LEU A 245 -0.71 18.45 1.85
C LEU A 245 -1.14 18.25 3.31
N MET A 246 -0.63 19.11 4.18
CA MET A 246 -1.02 19.20 5.59
C MET A 246 -1.65 20.56 5.86
N PHE A 247 -2.96 20.60 5.89
CA PHE A 247 -3.68 21.84 6.22
C PHE A 247 -3.64 22.13 7.72
N ASP A 248 -3.44 23.41 8.08
CA ASP A 248 -3.31 23.85 9.49
C ASP A 248 -2.34 22.97 10.29
N ARG A 249 -1.15 22.70 9.72
CA ARG A 249 -0.19 21.72 10.20
C ARG A 249 0.08 21.79 11.70
N GLU A 250 0.31 22.99 12.23
CA GLU A 250 0.60 23.18 13.67
C GLU A 250 -0.59 22.74 14.54
N LYS A 251 -1.81 23.14 14.17
CA LYS A 251 -3.03 22.76 14.88
C LYS A 251 -3.29 21.25 14.75
N MET A 252 -2.99 20.68 13.58
CA MET A 252 -3.13 19.25 13.33
C MET A 252 -2.15 18.44 14.21
N ILE A 253 -0.87 18.86 14.29
CA ILE A 253 0.15 18.23 15.14
C ILE A 253 -0.24 18.34 16.60
N GLN A 254 -0.66 19.53 17.06
CA GLN A 254 -1.11 19.72 18.44
C GLN A 254 -2.30 18.80 18.79
N ALA A 255 -3.28 18.70 17.91
CA ALA A 255 -4.42 17.81 18.11
C ALA A 255 -4.03 16.33 18.13
N ALA A 256 -3.02 15.94 17.36
CA ALA A 256 -2.48 14.58 17.35
C ALA A 256 -1.71 14.28 18.65
N ASP A 257 -0.88 15.23 19.12
CA ASP A 257 -0.19 15.12 20.41
C ASP A 257 -1.16 14.98 21.57
N ASP A 258 -2.22 15.80 21.61
CA ASP A 258 -3.27 15.74 22.63
C ASP A 258 -4.05 14.41 22.60
N ALA A 259 -4.17 13.81 21.43
CA ALA A 259 -4.81 12.50 21.23
C ALA A 259 -3.84 11.32 21.37
N ARG A 260 -2.55 11.56 21.61
CA ARG A 260 -1.47 10.56 21.61
C ARG A 260 -1.37 9.79 20.28
N ILE A 261 -1.61 10.46 19.17
CA ILE A 261 -1.46 9.92 17.81
C ILE A 261 -0.06 10.32 17.30
N ALA A 262 0.70 9.36 16.80
CA ALA A 262 1.95 9.64 16.11
C ALA A 262 1.68 10.01 14.64
N ILE A 263 2.33 11.06 14.13
CA ILE A 263 2.34 11.40 12.72
C ILE A 263 3.75 11.19 12.18
N LEU A 264 3.87 10.27 11.20
CA LEU A 264 5.10 9.98 10.48
C LEU A 264 4.95 10.41 9.03
N SER A 265 5.84 11.30 8.58
CA SER A 265 5.97 11.67 7.18
C SER A 265 7.16 10.95 6.58
N ARG A 266 6.90 9.94 5.72
CA ARG A 266 7.90 9.02 5.19
C ARG A 266 8.31 9.42 3.76
N PRO A 267 9.64 9.52 3.46
CA PRO A 267 10.11 9.74 2.10
C PRO A 267 9.68 8.61 1.15
N ALA A 268 9.42 8.98 -0.12
CA ALA A 268 9.11 8.02 -1.18
C ALA A 268 10.31 7.17 -1.57
N ASP A 269 11.51 7.75 -1.48
CA ASP A 269 12.79 7.12 -1.78
C ASP A 269 13.14 6.08 -0.69
N ARG A 270 13.48 4.86 -1.13
CA ARG A 270 13.80 3.75 -0.23
C ARG A 270 15.06 4.00 0.60
N GLU A 271 16.09 4.65 0.04
CA GLU A 271 17.32 4.95 0.77
C GLU A 271 17.06 5.94 1.89
N LYS A 272 16.40 7.07 1.60
CA LYS A 272 16.00 8.06 2.61
C LYS A 272 15.01 7.53 3.64
N ALA A 273 14.12 6.62 3.23
CA ALA A 273 13.21 5.95 4.15
C ALA A 273 13.96 5.00 5.09
N SER A 274 14.97 4.28 4.59
CA SER A 274 15.83 3.41 5.40
C SER A 274 16.69 4.20 6.39
N GLU A 275 17.22 5.36 5.99
CA GLU A 275 17.95 6.28 6.87
C GLU A 275 17.04 6.80 8.02
N LEU A 276 15.79 7.16 7.68
CA LEU A 276 14.82 7.59 8.68
C LEU A 276 14.44 6.46 9.64
N ASP A 277 14.27 5.25 9.15
CA ASP A 277 13.98 4.06 9.96
C ASP A 277 15.19 3.71 10.85
N GLY A 278 16.43 3.86 10.36
CA GLY A 278 17.68 3.71 11.13
C GLY A 278 17.82 4.75 12.23
N LEU A 279 17.62 6.02 11.91
CA LEU A 279 17.67 7.12 12.88
C LEU A 279 16.61 6.94 13.99
N MET A 280 15.43 6.43 13.64
CA MET A 280 14.39 6.10 14.63
C MET A 280 14.78 4.95 15.55
N LEU A 281 15.58 3.98 15.07
CA LEU A 281 16.12 2.91 15.90
C LEU A 281 17.17 3.43 16.89
N GLU A 282 18.11 4.25 16.43
CA GLU A 282 19.17 4.85 17.26
C GLU A 282 18.60 5.77 18.34
N LEU A 283 17.64 6.62 18.00
CA LEU A 283 16.99 7.52 18.96
C LEU A 283 16.19 6.76 20.03
N ASN A 284 15.58 5.62 19.70
CA ASN A 284 14.90 4.79 20.69
C ASN A 284 15.88 4.02 21.59
N GLN A 285 17.07 3.64 21.08
CA GLN A 285 18.13 3.06 21.90
C GLN A 285 18.65 4.09 22.90
N PHE A 286 18.87 5.33 22.49
CA PHE A 286 19.30 6.41 23.35
C PHE A 286 18.24 6.76 24.42
N GLU A 287 16.96 6.81 24.11
CA GLU A 287 15.90 7.04 25.10
C GLU A 287 15.73 5.86 26.07
N ALA A 288 15.96 4.62 25.63
CA ALA A 288 16.00 3.45 26.50
C ALA A 288 17.19 3.52 27.50
N GLU A 289 18.34 3.99 27.04
CA GLU A 289 19.54 4.16 27.90
C GLU A 289 19.38 5.31 28.93
N VAL A 290 18.70 6.40 28.55
CA VAL A 290 18.47 7.55 29.44
C VAL A 290 17.28 7.35 30.41
N GLY A 291 16.27 6.56 29.96
CA GLY A 291 15.05 6.25 30.75
C GLY A 291 15.26 5.18 31.83
N ASP A 292 16.30 4.38 31.77
CA ASP A 292 16.42 3.12 32.51
C ASP A 292 17.45 3.12 33.64
N SER A 293 17.64 4.25 34.34
CA SER A 293 18.26 4.24 35.67
C SER A 293 17.34 3.66 36.77
N ARG A 294 16.13 3.20 36.41
CA ARG A 294 15.16 2.61 37.36
C ARG A 294 14.69 1.18 37.08
N ASN A 295 15.04 0.59 35.95
CA ASN A 295 14.63 -0.78 35.60
C ASN A 295 15.76 -1.61 34.93
N ALA A 296 16.95 -1.59 35.51
CA ALA A 296 18.09 -2.40 35.09
C ALA A 296 17.94 -3.89 35.45
N LEU A 297 16.76 -4.47 35.19
CA LEU A 297 16.53 -5.91 35.44
C LEU A 297 15.45 -6.47 34.53
N LEU A 298 15.56 -6.35 33.21
CA LEU A 298 14.79 -7.17 32.21
C LEU A 298 15.04 -6.72 30.76
N ALA A 299 16.29 -6.50 30.34
CA ALA A 299 16.66 -6.47 28.92
C ALA A 299 17.60 -7.64 28.64
N VAL A 300 17.06 -8.85 28.77
CA VAL A 300 17.63 -10.01 28.11
C VAL A 300 17.14 -9.96 26.68
N LYS A 301 18.06 -9.74 25.69
CA LYS A 301 17.82 -10.20 24.33
C LYS A 301 17.24 -11.61 24.45
N PRO A 302 16.14 -11.98 23.77
CA PRO A 302 15.71 -13.35 23.80
C PRO A 302 16.89 -14.20 23.29
N ARG A 303 17.64 -14.78 24.18
CA ARG A 303 18.39 -16.00 23.89
C ARG A 303 17.30 -16.95 23.44
N ILE A 304 17.36 -17.34 22.16
CA ILE A 304 16.62 -18.46 21.66
C ILE A 304 17.00 -19.62 22.55
N THR A 305 16.20 -19.89 23.58
CA THR A 305 16.25 -21.15 24.29
C THR A 305 15.71 -22.14 23.28
N VAL A 306 16.63 -22.85 22.63
CA VAL A 306 16.30 -23.95 21.73
C VAL A 306 15.47 -24.91 22.56
N ASN A 307 14.16 -24.89 22.37
CA ASN A 307 13.28 -25.88 22.90
C ASN A 307 13.70 -27.19 22.23
N SER A 308 14.16 -28.18 22.98
CA SER A 308 14.66 -29.45 22.44
C SER A 308 13.60 -30.23 21.65
N SER A 309 12.35 -29.75 21.63
CA SER A 309 11.23 -30.32 20.89
C SER A 309 10.83 -29.47 19.66
N ALA A 310 11.45 -28.32 19.42
CA ALA A 310 11.11 -27.49 18.27
C ALA A 310 11.62 -28.09 16.95
N LEU A 311 10.79 -28.05 15.91
CA LEU A 311 11.10 -28.59 14.59
C LEU A 311 12.22 -27.76 13.92
N ARG A 312 13.31 -28.42 13.50
CA ARG A 312 14.43 -27.76 12.84
C ARG A 312 14.05 -27.47 11.39
N MET A 313 13.90 -26.18 11.06
CA MET A 313 13.42 -25.71 9.76
C MET A 313 14.54 -25.11 8.92
N ALA A 314 14.39 -25.20 7.59
CA ALA A 314 15.16 -24.42 6.65
C ALA A 314 14.28 -23.82 5.56
N VAL A 315 14.83 -22.81 4.85
CA VAL A 315 14.22 -22.24 3.65
C VAL A 315 15.21 -22.30 2.49
N VAL A 316 14.78 -22.90 1.39
CA VAL A 316 15.54 -22.99 0.14
C VAL A 316 14.95 -22.02 -0.88
N GLY A 317 15.77 -21.04 -1.31
CA GLY A 317 15.33 -19.89 -2.09
C GLY A 317 14.84 -18.76 -1.19
N VAL A 318 15.73 -17.83 -0.81
CA VAL A 318 15.41 -16.68 0.04
C VAL A 318 15.28 -15.38 -0.75
N GLY A 319 14.61 -15.48 -1.89
CA GLY A 319 14.13 -14.33 -2.65
C GLY A 319 12.95 -13.65 -1.97
N TYR A 320 12.09 -12.97 -2.77
CA TYR A 320 10.95 -12.19 -2.24
C TYR A 320 9.98 -13.00 -1.37
N LEU A 321 9.59 -14.21 -1.79
CA LEU A 321 8.68 -15.04 -0.99
C LEU A 321 9.42 -15.77 0.14
N GLY A 322 10.62 -16.29 -0.11
CA GLY A 322 11.36 -17.06 0.88
C GLY A 322 11.72 -16.29 2.14
N GLN A 323 11.90 -14.97 2.07
CA GLN A 323 12.09 -14.15 3.26
C GLN A 323 10.90 -14.23 4.22
N PHE A 324 9.67 -14.30 3.72
CA PHE A 324 8.48 -14.44 4.57
C PHE A 324 8.41 -15.83 5.23
N HIS A 325 8.82 -16.89 4.55
CA HIS A 325 8.95 -18.22 5.16
C HIS A 325 9.98 -18.22 6.29
N ALA A 326 11.15 -17.62 6.06
CA ALA A 326 12.19 -17.50 7.07
C ALA A 326 11.72 -16.69 8.30
N GLU A 327 11.04 -15.55 8.05
CA GLU A 327 10.45 -14.73 9.12
C GLU A 327 9.44 -15.51 9.97
N LYS A 328 8.55 -16.29 9.33
CA LYS A 328 7.54 -17.07 10.05
C LYS A 328 8.18 -18.16 10.89
N TYR A 329 9.14 -18.93 10.35
CA TYR A 329 9.83 -19.97 11.11
C TYR A 329 10.70 -19.40 12.25
N ALA A 330 11.25 -18.22 12.11
CA ALA A 330 11.96 -17.55 13.19
C ALA A 330 11.04 -17.01 14.30
N ALA A 331 9.75 -16.79 14.00
CA ALA A 331 8.77 -16.23 14.93
C ALA A 331 7.92 -17.28 15.66
N LEU A 332 7.79 -18.50 15.14
CA LEU A 332 6.98 -19.56 15.72
C LEU A 332 7.74 -20.30 16.83
N GLU A 333 7.12 -20.49 18.01
CA GLU A 333 7.74 -21.16 19.16
C GLU A 333 7.99 -22.66 18.91
N GLU A 334 7.22 -23.28 18.01
CA GLU A 334 7.30 -24.68 17.64
C GLU A 334 8.40 -24.96 16.62
N THR A 335 9.04 -23.92 16.07
CA THR A 335 10.07 -24.07 15.03
C THR A 335 11.37 -23.38 15.41
N ASN A 336 12.46 -23.92 14.87
CA ASN A 336 13.79 -23.33 14.94
C ASN A 336 14.34 -23.20 13.51
N LEU A 337 14.50 -21.97 13.01
CA LEU A 337 15.11 -21.73 11.72
C LEU A 337 16.63 -21.97 11.82
N VAL A 338 17.07 -23.15 11.36
CA VAL A 338 18.48 -23.57 11.45
C VAL A 338 19.31 -23.01 10.32
N ALA A 339 18.77 -22.98 9.10
CA ALA A 339 19.52 -22.56 7.92
C ALA A 339 18.62 -21.97 6.83
N VAL A 340 19.27 -21.17 5.98
CA VAL A 340 18.70 -20.68 4.70
C VAL A 340 19.68 -21.03 3.56
N ALA A 341 19.13 -21.42 2.41
CA ALA A 341 19.93 -21.75 1.23
C ALA A 341 19.47 -20.91 0.02
N ASP A 342 20.43 -20.33 -0.69
CA ASP A 342 20.17 -19.62 -1.97
C ASP A 342 21.39 -19.75 -2.87
N VAL A 343 21.14 -19.87 -4.18
CA VAL A 343 22.20 -19.90 -5.20
C VAL A 343 22.95 -18.58 -5.30
N GLU A 344 22.32 -17.49 -4.83
CA GLU A 344 22.95 -16.18 -4.71
C GLU A 344 23.53 -16.03 -3.27
N PRO A 345 24.86 -16.13 -3.09
CA PRO A 345 25.46 -16.15 -1.75
C PRO A 345 25.22 -14.89 -0.91
N SER A 346 25.05 -13.76 -1.56
CA SER A 346 24.77 -12.47 -0.91
C SER A 346 23.40 -12.48 -0.24
N ARG A 347 22.37 -13.07 -0.89
CA ARG A 347 21.02 -13.24 -0.33
C ARG A 347 21.00 -14.19 0.86
N ALA A 348 21.65 -15.36 0.72
CA ALA A 348 21.74 -16.34 1.80
C ALA A 348 22.41 -15.75 3.05
N ARG A 349 23.55 -15.04 2.89
CA ARG A 349 24.27 -14.42 4.00
C ARG A 349 23.44 -13.37 4.72
N ARG A 350 22.83 -12.42 3.97
CA ARG A 350 22.01 -11.38 4.56
C ARG A 350 20.86 -11.97 5.38
N MET A 351 20.16 -12.96 4.82
CA MET A 351 19.04 -13.59 5.51
C MET A 351 19.49 -14.38 6.75
N ALA A 352 20.64 -15.03 6.67
CA ALA A 352 21.24 -15.76 7.78
C ALA A 352 21.66 -14.80 8.93
N GLU A 353 22.17 -13.62 8.60
CA GLU A 353 22.48 -12.56 9.57
C GLU A 353 21.21 -12.01 10.23
N ASP A 354 20.16 -11.70 9.43
CA ASP A 354 18.88 -11.16 9.91
C ASP A 354 18.20 -12.10 10.92
N PHE A 355 18.28 -13.43 10.71
CA PHE A 355 17.62 -14.43 11.55
C PHE A 355 18.58 -15.27 12.42
N SER A 356 19.86 -14.94 12.47
CA SER A 356 20.88 -15.64 13.27
C SER A 356 20.91 -17.16 13.01
N CYS A 357 20.85 -17.55 11.72
CA CYS A 357 20.88 -18.95 11.27
C CYS A 357 22.07 -19.21 10.32
N GLN A 358 22.22 -20.41 9.80
CA GLN A 358 23.29 -20.78 8.88
C GLN A 358 22.96 -20.37 7.44
N ALA A 359 23.90 -19.72 6.72
CA ALA A 359 23.83 -19.53 5.29
C ALA A 359 24.41 -20.74 4.55
N CYS A 360 23.67 -21.28 3.56
CA CYS A 360 24.08 -22.39 2.71
C CYS A 360 24.03 -21.95 1.23
N ALA A 361 24.95 -22.44 0.42
CA ALA A 361 24.96 -22.20 -1.01
C ALA A 361 24.07 -23.20 -1.78
N SER A 362 23.71 -24.32 -1.16
CA SER A 362 22.90 -25.37 -1.77
C SER A 362 21.98 -26.03 -0.72
N HIS A 363 20.78 -26.44 -1.16
CA HIS A 363 19.85 -27.24 -0.36
C HIS A 363 20.47 -28.54 0.15
N ARG A 364 21.46 -29.12 -0.55
CA ARG A 364 22.16 -30.33 -0.14
C ARG A 364 22.93 -30.20 1.18
N GLU A 365 23.33 -28.97 1.51
CA GLU A 365 24.00 -28.70 2.78
C GLU A 365 23.07 -28.80 4.00
N LEU A 366 21.76 -28.87 3.77
CA LEU A 366 20.73 -29.01 4.80
C LEU A 366 20.57 -30.44 5.27
N ILE A 367 21.05 -31.43 4.48
CA ILE A 367 20.87 -32.85 4.76
C ILE A 367 21.51 -33.22 6.12
N GLY A 368 20.71 -33.87 6.96
CA GLY A 368 21.07 -34.25 8.33
C GLY A 368 21.01 -33.12 9.37
N LYS A 369 20.73 -31.89 8.95
CA LYS A 369 20.70 -30.72 9.85
C LYS A 369 19.28 -30.30 10.22
N VAL A 370 18.30 -30.56 9.36
CA VAL A 370 16.93 -30.07 9.49
C VAL A 370 15.91 -31.19 9.41
N ASP A 371 14.75 -30.99 9.98
CA ASP A 371 13.64 -31.95 9.98
C ASP A 371 12.66 -31.64 8.84
N ALA A 372 12.52 -30.36 8.51
CA ALA A 372 11.67 -29.91 7.42
C ALA A 372 12.25 -28.66 6.71
N ALA A 373 11.84 -28.46 5.46
CA ALA A 373 12.25 -27.32 4.68
C ALA A 373 11.14 -26.76 3.79
N SER A 374 11.11 -25.43 3.63
CA SER A 374 10.35 -24.79 2.56
C SER A 374 11.18 -24.66 1.29
N VAL A 375 10.59 -25.05 0.16
CA VAL A 375 11.15 -24.90 -1.19
C VAL A 375 10.45 -23.75 -1.88
N VAL A 376 11.19 -22.64 -2.05
CA VAL A 376 10.71 -21.35 -2.56
C VAL A 376 11.62 -20.86 -3.68
N VAL A 377 12.05 -21.78 -4.51
CA VAL A 377 12.87 -21.56 -5.71
C VAL A 377 11.97 -21.33 -6.94
N PRO A 378 12.49 -21.01 -8.13
CA PRO A 378 11.69 -21.02 -9.36
C PRO A 378 11.03 -22.37 -9.62
N THR A 379 9.82 -22.38 -10.21
CA THR A 379 9.01 -23.59 -10.39
C THR A 379 9.74 -24.74 -11.09
N GLN A 380 10.59 -24.42 -12.07
CA GLN A 380 11.38 -25.42 -12.79
C GLN A 380 12.36 -26.21 -11.89
N ASP A 381 12.73 -25.65 -10.75
CA ASP A 381 13.66 -26.27 -9.79
C ASP A 381 12.94 -26.97 -8.64
N HIS A 382 11.60 -26.81 -8.49
CA HIS A 382 10.79 -27.39 -7.41
C HIS A 382 10.99 -28.91 -7.32
N CYS A 383 10.83 -29.60 -8.45
CA CYS A 383 10.88 -31.07 -8.48
C CYS A 383 12.21 -31.60 -7.97
N GLN A 384 13.32 -31.07 -8.49
CA GLN A 384 14.64 -31.57 -8.13
C GLN A 384 14.99 -31.28 -6.67
N VAL A 385 14.74 -30.05 -6.21
CA VAL A 385 15.04 -29.65 -4.82
C VAL A 385 14.18 -30.42 -3.82
N ALA A 386 12.86 -30.53 -4.07
CA ALA A 386 11.96 -31.27 -3.20
C ALA A 386 12.30 -32.75 -3.16
N ARG A 387 12.68 -33.36 -4.30
CA ARG A 387 13.09 -34.76 -4.39
C ARG A 387 14.33 -35.03 -3.53
N ASP A 388 15.40 -34.25 -3.70
CA ASP A 388 16.65 -34.41 -2.95
C ASP A 388 16.39 -34.33 -1.43
N LEU A 389 15.50 -33.46 -0.98
CA LEU A 389 15.13 -33.31 0.42
C LEU A 389 14.29 -34.49 0.92
N LEU A 390 13.28 -34.94 0.15
CA LEU A 390 12.43 -36.10 0.52
C LEU A 390 13.24 -37.41 0.55
N GLU A 391 14.17 -37.59 -0.40
CA GLU A 391 15.09 -38.75 -0.39
C GLU A 391 16.01 -38.72 0.84
N ALA A 392 16.36 -37.55 1.34
CA ALA A 392 17.14 -37.39 2.57
C ALA A 392 16.31 -37.47 3.87
N GLY A 393 15.02 -37.79 3.80
CA GLY A 393 14.15 -37.94 4.97
C GLY A 393 13.66 -36.60 5.55
N ILE A 394 13.67 -35.53 4.79
CA ILE A 394 13.26 -34.19 5.20
C ILE A 394 11.83 -33.91 4.73
N HIS A 395 10.95 -33.45 5.61
CA HIS A 395 9.60 -33.01 5.27
C HIS A 395 9.66 -31.74 4.40
N VAL A 396 8.75 -31.61 3.42
CA VAL A 396 8.81 -30.49 2.45
C VAL A 396 7.49 -29.72 2.40
N LEU A 397 7.59 -28.40 2.50
CA LEU A 397 6.60 -27.45 2.02
C LEU A 397 7.13 -26.87 0.71
N VAL A 398 6.47 -27.12 -0.41
CA VAL A 398 6.85 -26.55 -1.72
C VAL A 398 5.86 -25.45 -2.13
N GLU A 399 6.36 -24.33 -2.67
CA GLU A 399 5.49 -23.29 -3.19
C GLU A 399 4.69 -23.74 -4.42
N LYS A 400 3.58 -23.04 -4.67
CA LYS A 400 2.73 -23.31 -5.83
C LYS A 400 3.39 -22.74 -7.13
N PRO A 401 3.16 -23.39 -8.28
CA PRO A 401 2.65 -24.75 -8.46
C PRO A 401 3.65 -25.79 -7.91
N ILE A 402 3.15 -26.97 -7.50
CA ILE A 402 4.01 -28.00 -6.90
C ILE A 402 5.23 -28.34 -7.77
N THR A 403 5.03 -28.45 -9.09
CA THR A 403 6.04 -28.75 -10.12
C THR A 403 5.61 -28.13 -11.44
N ALA A 404 6.45 -28.24 -12.47
CA ALA A 404 6.17 -27.79 -13.83
C ALA A 404 5.24 -28.77 -14.58
N THR A 405 5.30 -30.09 -14.28
CA THR A 405 4.48 -31.12 -14.93
C THR A 405 3.77 -32.01 -13.93
N LEU A 406 2.71 -32.71 -14.39
CA LEU A 406 1.94 -33.63 -13.56
C LEU A 406 2.77 -34.89 -13.20
N GLU A 407 3.59 -35.37 -14.12
CA GLU A 407 4.46 -36.56 -13.90
C GLU A 407 5.46 -36.28 -12.77
N GLU A 408 6.02 -35.06 -12.73
CA GLU A 408 6.89 -34.61 -11.64
C GLU A 408 6.14 -34.55 -10.30
N ALA A 409 4.93 -34.01 -10.29
CA ALA A 409 4.09 -33.92 -9.11
C ALA A 409 3.75 -35.30 -8.56
N ASP A 410 3.31 -36.22 -9.42
CA ASP A 410 3.01 -37.61 -9.04
C ASP A 410 4.23 -38.32 -8.46
N SER A 411 5.41 -38.11 -9.07
CA SER A 411 6.65 -38.70 -8.57
C SER A 411 7.00 -38.23 -7.16
N LEU A 412 6.82 -36.92 -6.85
CA LEU A 412 7.06 -36.37 -5.51
C LEU A 412 6.04 -36.89 -4.48
N VAL A 413 4.76 -36.96 -4.86
CA VAL A 413 3.70 -37.52 -4.00
C VAL A 413 3.96 -39.00 -3.65
N GLN A 414 4.36 -39.78 -4.65
CA GLN A 414 4.72 -41.19 -4.43
C GLN A 414 5.95 -41.32 -3.53
N LEU A 415 6.98 -40.53 -3.76
CA LEU A 415 8.21 -40.54 -2.96
C LEU A 415 7.93 -40.15 -1.50
N ALA A 416 7.14 -39.11 -1.26
CA ALA A 416 6.77 -38.69 0.09
C ALA A 416 5.98 -39.76 0.81
N LYS A 417 5.01 -40.42 0.13
CA LYS A 417 4.25 -41.55 0.68
C LYS A 417 5.13 -42.77 1.01
N ALA A 418 6.04 -43.12 0.11
CA ALA A 418 6.94 -44.26 0.29
C ALA A 418 7.87 -44.08 1.50
N ASN A 419 8.30 -42.85 1.78
CA ASN A 419 9.19 -42.51 2.88
C ASN A 419 8.44 -42.07 4.15
N ASN A 420 7.11 -42.07 4.15
CA ASN A 420 6.25 -41.59 5.25
C ASN A 420 6.58 -40.14 5.65
N LEU A 421 6.79 -39.27 4.65
CA LEU A 421 7.11 -37.87 4.82
C LEU A 421 5.91 -36.97 4.47
N VAL A 422 5.87 -35.77 5.08
CA VAL A 422 4.92 -34.72 4.72
C VAL A 422 5.43 -34.00 3.48
N LEU A 423 4.60 -33.96 2.44
CA LEU A 423 4.74 -33.06 1.30
C LEU A 423 3.51 -32.17 1.26
N GLN A 424 3.69 -30.89 1.47
CA GLN A 424 2.61 -29.91 1.45
C GLN A 424 2.88 -28.87 0.35
N VAL A 425 1.82 -28.45 -0.33
CA VAL A 425 1.89 -27.37 -1.32
C VAL A 425 1.46 -26.04 -0.69
N GLY A 426 2.14 -24.96 -1.03
CA GLY A 426 1.95 -23.61 -0.49
C GLY A 426 0.66 -22.92 -0.99
N HIS A 427 -0.49 -23.58 -0.88
CA HIS A 427 -1.79 -22.97 -1.19
C HIS A 427 -2.25 -22.05 -0.05
N LEU A 428 -1.56 -20.91 0.14
CA LEU A 428 -1.74 -20.02 1.28
C LEU A 428 -3.12 -19.37 1.30
N GLU A 429 -3.74 -19.11 0.13
CA GLU A 429 -5.06 -18.49 0.03
C GLU A 429 -6.17 -19.33 0.68
N ARG A 430 -5.99 -20.64 0.82
CA ARG A 430 -6.90 -21.51 1.59
C ARG A 430 -7.04 -21.08 3.05
N PHE A 431 -6.01 -20.47 3.61
CA PHE A 431 -5.92 -19.98 4.98
C PHE A 431 -6.18 -18.49 5.11
N ASN A 432 -6.55 -17.82 4.02
CA ASN A 432 -6.97 -16.43 4.05
C ASN A 432 -8.13 -16.26 5.03
N PRO A 433 -8.07 -15.30 5.98
CA PRO A 433 -9.11 -15.13 6.99
C PRO A 433 -10.53 -14.98 6.42
N ALA A 434 -10.67 -14.37 5.25
CA ALA A 434 -11.96 -14.24 4.58
C ALA A 434 -12.48 -15.61 4.09
N VAL A 435 -11.60 -16.46 3.54
CA VAL A 435 -11.96 -17.82 3.09
C VAL A 435 -12.29 -18.70 4.29
N VAL A 436 -11.48 -18.61 5.36
CA VAL A 436 -11.73 -19.37 6.61
C VAL A 436 -13.08 -18.98 7.21
N ALA A 437 -13.39 -17.68 7.30
CA ALA A 437 -14.67 -17.20 7.80
C ALA A 437 -15.84 -17.62 6.89
N ALA A 438 -15.66 -17.61 5.56
CA ALA A 438 -16.70 -18.00 4.62
C ALA A 438 -17.07 -19.49 4.71
N ARG A 439 -16.13 -20.37 5.10
CA ARG A 439 -16.39 -21.83 5.24
C ARG A 439 -17.54 -22.17 6.18
N GLU A 440 -17.72 -21.38 7.23
CA GLU A 440 -18.82 -21.61 8.20
C GLU A 440 -20.21 -21.39 7.56
N TYR A 441 -20.28 -20.57 6.51
CA TYR A 441 -21.52 -20.22 5.83
C TYR A 441 -21.74 -21.03 4.54
N VAL A 442 -20.67 -21.54 3.91
CA VAL A 442 -20.75 -22.31 2.67
C VAL A 442 -20.79 -23.80 2.98
N GLN A 443 -22.00 -24.35 3.19
CA GLN A 443 -22.15 -25.77 3.56
C GLN A 443 -22.45 -26.69 2.38
N GLN A 444 -23.26 -26.25 1.41
CA GLN A 444 -23.62 -27.01 0.20
C GLN A 444 -23.75 -26.06 -0.99
N PRO A 445 -22.65 -25.61 -1.58
CA PRO A 445 -22.72 -24.72 -2.74
C PRO A 445 -23.25 -25.48 -3.95
N LEU A 446 -24.28 -24.92 -4.60
CA LEU A 446 -24.84 -25.45 -5.85
C LEU A 446 -24.15 -24.88 -7.08
N PHE A 447 -23.57 -23.69 -6.96
CA PHE A 447 -22.87 -22.99 -7.99
C PHE A 447 -21.79 -22.08 -7.36
N VAL A 448 -20.63 -22.05 -7.96
CA VAL A 448 -19.52 -21.17 -7.56
C VAL A 448 -19.00 -20.44 -8.78
N GLU A 449 -18.86 -19.13 -8.69
CA GLU A 449 -18.27 -18.29 -9.73
C GLU A 449 -17.12 -17.49 -9.09
N SER A 450 -15.95 -17.50 -9.74
CA SER A 450 -14.78 -16.76 -9.28
C SER A 450 -14.26 -15.85 -10.36
N HIS A 451 -14.00 -14.59 -10.01
CA HIS A 451 -13.41 -13.59 -10.89
C HIS A 451 -12.10 -13.09 -10.28
N ARG A 452 -10.97 -13.52 -10.83
CA ARG A 452 -9.64 -13.03 -10.45
C ARG A 452 -9.08 -12.13 -11.54
N LEU A 453 -9.18 -10.83 -11.32
CA LEU A 453 -8.70 -9.82 -12.25
C LEU A 453 -7.38 -9.25 -11.73
N ALA A 454 -6.29 -9.46 -12.46
CA ALA A 454 -4.98 -8.91 -12.17
C ALA A 454 -4.44 -8.13 -13.38
N SER A 455 -3.70 -7.04 -13.12
CA SER A 455 -2.95 -6.38 -14.17
C SER A 455 -1.77 -7.26 -14.57
N PHE A 456 -1.42 -7.26 -15.87
CA PHE A 456 -0.24 -7.97 -16.35
C PHE A 456 1.01 -7.50 -15.60
N THR A 457 1.79 -8.47 -15.14
CA THR A 457 3.12 -8.25 -14.55
C THR A 457 4.13 -9.09 -15.32
N GLU A 458 5.36 -8.61 -15.48
CA GLU A 458 6.44 -9.39 -16.12
C GLU A 458 6.88 -10.60 -15.26
N ARG A 459 6.45 -10.64 -14.01
CA ARG A 459 6.74 -11.73 -13.07
C ARG A 459 5.72 -12.85 -13.25
N GLY A 460 6.18 -14.09 -13.29
CA GLY A 460 5.33 -15.28 -13.44
C GLY A 460 4.98 -15.61 -14.90
N THR A 461 5.65 -14.99 -15.87
CA THR A 461 5.46 -15.31 -17.30
C THR A 461 6.02 -16.67 -17.71
N GLU A 462 6.70 -17.35 -16.80
CA GLU A 462 7.28 -18.69 -16.99
C GLU A 462 6.24 -19.82 -16.91
N VAL A 463 5.09 -19.53 -16.33
CA VAL A 463 3.94 -20.45 -16.20
C VAL A 463 2.68 -19.80 -16.76
N ASP A 464 1.71 -20.61 -17.19
CA ASP A 464 0.45 -20.08 -17.69
C ASP A 464 -0.42 -19.48 -16.58
N VAL A 465 -1.46 -18.74 -16.97
CA VAL A 465 -2.36 -18.04 -16.03
C VAL A 465 -3.10 -19.01 -15.10
N ILE A 466 -3.29 -20.26 -15.50
CA ILE A 466 -3.96 -21.28 -14.71
C ILE A 466 -3.07 -21.64 -13.52
N LEU A 467 -1.80 -21.94 -13.76
CA LEU A 467 -0.83 -22.32 -12.74
C LEU A 467 -0.34 -21.14 -11.90
N ASP A 468 -0.43 -19.92 -12.40
CA ASP A 468 -0.03 -18.73 -11.62
C ASP A 468 -1.18 -18.16 -10.78
N LEU A 469 -2.36 -17.93 -11.38
CA LEU A 469 -3.48 -17.21 -10.75
C LEU A 469 -4.68 -18.11 -10.43
N MET A 470 -5.20 -18.86 -11.40
CA MET A 470 -6.42 -19.67 -11.22
C MET A 470 -6.23 -20.81 -10.21
N ILE A 471 -5.02 -21.30 -10.02
CA ILE A 471 -4.70 -22.35 -9.05
C ILE A 471 -5.20 -22.01 -7.64
N HIS A 472 -5.17 -20.74 -7.24
CA HIS A 472 -5.69 -20.30 -5.95
C HIS A 472 -7.21 -20.45 -5.87
N ASP A 473 -7.93 -20.06 -6.93
CA ASP A 473 -9.39 -20.14 -6.97
C ASP A 473 -9.85 -21.59 -7.05
N ILE A 474 -9.17 -22.40 -7.84
CA ILE A 474 -9.40 -23.86 -7.93
C ILE A 474 -9.21 -24.51 -6.55
N ASP A 475 -8.12 -24.20 -5.86
CA ASP A 475 -7.83 -24.75 -4.53
C ASP A 475 -8.89 -24.34 -3.49
N ILE A 476 -9.30 -23.06 -3.47
CA ILE A 476 -10.36 -22.58 -2.59
C ILE A 476 -11.68 -23.30 -2.89
N ILE A 477 -12.09 -23.38 -4.16
CA ILE A 477 -13.34 -24.04 -4.58
C ILE A 477 -13.32 -25.51 -4.15
N LEU A 478 -12.25 -26.24 -4.47
CA LEU A 478 -12.11 -27.66 -4.07
C LEU A 478 -12.12 -27.84 -2.55
N SER A 479 -11.68 -26.84 -1.79
CA SER A 479 -11.72 -26.88 -0.32
C SER A 479 -13.11 -26.61 0.27
N LEU A 480 -13.99 -25.96 -0.48
CA LEU A 480 -15.37 -25.63 -0.07
C LEU A 480 -16.40 -26.64 -0.56
N VAL A 481 -16.10 -27.39 -1.61
CA VAL A 481 -17.00 -28.36 -2.22
C VAL A 481 -16.72 -29.75 -1.65
N PRO A 482 -17.66 -30.37 -0.90
CA PRO A 482 -17.43 -31.65 -0.23
C PRO A 482 -17.60 -32.87 -1.14
N PHE A 483 -17.76 -32.69 -2.44
CA PHE A 483 -18.01 -33.74 -3.41
C PHE A 483 -16.77 -33.99 -4.26
N PRO A 484 -16.56 -35.26 -4.74
CA PRO A 484 -15.48 -35.56 -5.68
C PRO A 484 -15.72 -34.83 -7.01
N LEU A 485 -14.64 -34.50 -7.68
CA LEU A 485 -14.66 -33.93 -9.02
C LEU A 485 -15.06 -35.05 -9.99
N GLU A 486 -16.11 -34.86 -10.78
CA GLU A 486 -16.59 -35.89 -11.72
C GLU A 486 -16.11 -35.61 -13.16
N ASP A 487 -15.98 -34.32 -13.54
CA ASP A 487 -15.50 -33.89 -14.86
C ASP A 487 -14.84 -32.51 -14.79
N LEU A 488 -13.93 -32.24 -15.70
CA LEU A 488 -13.19 -30.98 -15.84
C LEU A 488 -13.42 -30.35 -17.21
#